data_4f90571b0240579f7505d6fe2bd747f0
#
_entry.id   4f90571b0240579f7505d6fe2bd747f0
#
_cell.length_a   1.000
_cell.length_b   1.000
_cell.length_c   1.000
_cell.angle_alpha   90.00
_cell.angle_beta   90.00
_cell.angle_gamma   90.00
#
_symmetry.space_group_name_H-M   'P 1'
#
loop_
_entity.id
_entity.type
_entity.pdbx_description
1 polymer ?
#
loop_
_entity_poly.entity_id
_entity_poly.type
_entity_poly.pdbx_seq_one_letter_code
_entity_poly.pdbx_strand_id
1 'polypeptide(L)'
;MIIIRILFYINLRKKYLIYSEKKMSYLKNQNYSPVPAWCELPYGMTFKNDATSVSVDSKDNVYVFCRGPIPVMIFNSDGKFLNSWGEGEFFRPHGIAHDKEDNVYLIDDQGHMVEKRDNNGNLLFRLGEKGKSSQRQSGDIFNLPTDAVVDPDNGDIYISDGYGNSRVHKFNSDGDHILSWGEPGSDPGKFSLPHNIALTSDKRIIVADRENFRLQIFDCDGNFIDQWHVHHPMSVTTDNDDNIFVGEMGPPPVQEGVENLGNCVTIFSPKGEIIEKIGDKLPGAEPNQFVAPHGIAVDSQGSIYVAEVAWTYWFSRQE
;
A
#
# COMPACT_ATOMS: atom_id res chain seq x y z
N MET A 1 13.72 -13.83 7.41
CA MET A 1 12.51 -13.21 6.86
C MET A 1 12.75 -12.81 5.42
N ILE A 2 11.74 -12.77 4.60
CA ILE A 2 11.81 -12.60 3.15
C ILE A 2 11.13 -11.28 2.78
N ILE A 3 11.69 -10.53 1.82
CA ILE A 3 11.03 -9.39 1.20
C ILE A 3 10.74 -9.71 -0.26
N ILE A 4 9.50 -9.53 -0.68
CA ILE A 4 9.00 -9.84 -2.01
C ILE A 4 8.59 -8.54 -2.68
N ARG A 5 9.18 -8.28 -3.84
CA ARG A 5 8.94 -7.09 -4.64
C ARG A 5 8.11 -7.44 -5.87
N ILE A 6 6.97 -6.79 -6.02
CA ILE A 6 6.05 -6.99 -7.13
C ILE A 6 6.23 -5.83 -8.10
N LEU A 7 6.92 -6.10 -9.22
CA LEU A 7 7.28 -5.10 -10.22
C LEU A 7 6.74 -5.45 -11.60
N PHE A 8 6.43 -4.40 -12.35
CA PHE A 8 6.35 -4.49 -13.79
C PHE A 8 7.76 -4.67 -14.40
N TYR A 9 7.99 -5.78 -15.09
CA TYR A 9 9.27 -6.05 -15.76
C TYR A 9 9.30 -5.34 -17.11
N ILE A 10 10.04 -4.24 -17.24
CA ILE A 10 10.44 -3.71 -18.55
C ILE A 10 11.56 -4.61 -19.05
N ASN A 11 11.29 -5.36 -20.11
CA ASN A 11 12.26 -6.22 -20.77
C ASN A 11 13.28 -5.35 -21.55
N LEU A 12 14.14 -4.66 -20.85
CA LEU A 12 15.33 -4.05 -21.43
C LEU A 12 16.32 -5.16 -21.71
N ARG A 13 16.52 -5.44 -22.99
CA ARG A 13 17.40 -6.45 -23.61
C ARG A 13 18.51 -6.94 -22.68
N LYS A 14 18.54 -8.26 -22.50
CA LYS A 14 19.59 -9.05 -21.83
C LYS A 14 20.98 -8.41 -21.88
N LYS A 15 21.45 -7.89 -20.74
CA LYS A 15 22.87 -7.92 -20.41
C LYS A 15 23.02 -8.89 -19.25
N TYR A 16 23.64 -10.01 -19.51
CA TYR A 16 24.07 -10.94 -18.46
C TYR A 16 25.05 -10.21 -17.55
N LEU A 17 24.61 -9.87 -16.34
CA LEU A 17 25.50 -9.41 -15.27
C LEU A 17 25.92 -10.65 -14.48
N ILE A 18 27.20 -11.00 -14.62
CA ILE A 18 27.87 -11.94 -13.71
C ILE A 18 27.98 -11.21 -12.37
N TYR A 19 27.24 -11.69 -11.38
CA TYR A 19 27.35 -11.19 -10.01
C TYR A 19 28.74 -11.48 -9.48
N SER A 20 29.54 -10.46 -9.19
CA SER A 20 30.81 -10.63 -8.47
C SER A 20 30.50 -10.77 -6.97
N GLU A 21 31.14 -11.74 -6.31
CA GLU A 21 31.02 -12.04 -4.88
C GLU A 21 31.25 -10.83 -3.96
N LYS A 22 31.80 -9.75 -4.46
CA LYS A 22 32.05 -8.50 -3.69
C LYS A 22 30.77 -7.70 -3.36
N LYS A 23 29.67 -7.85 -4.08
CA LYS A 23 28.39 -7.14 -3.80
C LYS A 23 27.56 -7.81 -2.70
N MET A 24 27.80 -9.08 -2.40
CA MET A 24 27.10 -9.78 -1.31
C MET A 24 27.51 -9.37 0.12
N SER A 25 28.57 -8.59 0.28
CA SER A 25 29.06 -8.20 1.62
C SER A 25 28.21 -7.13 2.32
N TYR A 26 27.36 -6.40 1.60
CA TYR A 26 26.45 -5.39 2.19
C TYR A 26 25.18 -5.98 2.78
N LEU A 27 24.82 -7.22 2.42
CA LEU A 27 23.61 -7.90 2.91
C LEU A 27 23.79 -8.54 4.31
N LYS A 28 24.96 -8.43 4.94
CA LYS A 28 25.31 -9.20 6.15
C LYS A 28 24.62 -8.77 7.44
N ASN A 29 23.85 -7.66 7.44
CA ASN A 29 23.21 -7.16 8.66
C ASN A 29 21.68 -6.90 8.50
N GLN A 30 21.04 -7.38 7.45
CA GLN A 30 19.59 -7.26 7.28
C GLN A 30 18.90 -8.56 7.71
N ASN A 31 17.82 -8.42 8.49
CA ASN A 31 16.98 -9.55 8.88
C ASN A 31 16.16 -10.09 7.70
N TYR A 32 16.06 -9.32 6.61
CA TYR A 32 15.29 -9.64 5.41
C TYR A 32 16.20 -9.86 4.21
N SER A 33 15.80 -10.81 3.36
CA SER A 33 16.48 -11.10 2.09
C SER A 33 15.50 -10.99 0.93
N PRO A 34 15.88 -10.30 -0.17
CA PRO A 34 15.00 -10.19 -1.34
C PRO A 34 14.81 -11.54 -2.03
N VAL A 35 13.59 -11.81 -2.50
CA VAL A 35 13.26 -12.96 -3.35
C VAL A 35 13.03 -12.46 -4.77
N PRO A 36 14.01 -12.61 -5.66
CA PRO A 36 13.84 -12.19 -7.06
C PRO A 36 12.88 -13.13 -7.79
N ALA A 37 12.07 -12.55 -8.71
CA ALA A 37 11.13 -13.31 -9.53
C ALA A 37 10.20 -14.24 -8.73
N TRP A 38 9.71 -13.75 -7.61
CA TRP A 38 8.86 -14.53 -6.72
C TRP A 38 7.59 -15.07 -7.40
N CYS A 39 6.88 -14.25 -8.19
CA CYS A 39 5.61 -14.68 -8.78
C CYS A 39 5.79 -15.27 -10.19
N GLU A 40 5.11 -16.37 -10.45
CA GLU A 40 5.01 -17.02 -11.76
C GLU A 40 3.71 -16.63 -12.44
N LEU A 41 3.77 -15.66 -13.37
CA LEU A 41 2.61 -15.28 -14.16
C LEU A 41 2.31 -16.30 -15.27
N PRO A 42 1.03 -16.68 -15.49
CA PRO A 42 0.62 -17.47 -16.63
C PRO A 42 1.03 -16.80 -17.96
N TYR A 43 1.22 -17.63 -19.01
CA TYR A 43 1.58 -17.13 -20.32
C TYR A 43 0.61 -16.03 -20.82
N GLY A 44 1.16 -14.89 -21.21
CA GLY A 44 0.40 -13.73 -21.70
C GLY A 44 -0.11 -12.78 -20.60
N MET A 45 0.00 -13.13 -19.32
CA MET A 45 -0.29 -12.21 -18.22
C MET A 45 0.91 -11.33 -17.88
N THR A 46 0.66 -10.11 -17.46
CA THR A 46 1.69 -9.15 -17.02
C THR A 46 1.09 -8.22 -15.98
N PHE A 47 1.92 -7.73 -15.06
CA PHE A 47 1.58 -6.55 -14.23
C PHE A 47 1.72 -5.27 -15.08
N LYS A 48 0.97 -5.18 -16.17
CA LYS A 48 1.06 -4.02 -17.07
C LYS A 48 0.71 -2.74 -16.29
N ASN A 49 1.54 -1.72 -16.42
CA ASN A 49 1.54 -0.46 -15.70
C ASN A 49 2.07 -0.63 -14.24
N ASP A 50 1.22 -0.49 -13.21
CA ASP A 50 1.63 -0.50 -11.81
C ASP A 50 0.95 -1.63 -11.03
N ALA A 51 1.68 -2.28 -10.12
CA ALA A 51 1.11 -2.98 -8.97
C ALA A 51 0.90 -1.92 -7.88
N THR A 52 -0.36 -1.54 -7.61
CA THR A 52 -0.64 -0.41 -6.73
C THR A 52 -0.71 -0.81 -5.27
N SER A 53 -1.29 -1.98 -4.99
CA SER A 53 -1.41 -2.45 -3.63
C SER A 53 -1.35 -3.97 -3.55
N VAL A 54 -1.11 -4.46 -2.37
CA VAL A 54 -1.03 -5.88 -2.05
C VAL A 54 -1.65 -6.11 -0.68
N SER A 55 -2.35 -7.23 -0.53
CA SER A 55 -2.86 -7.69 0.76
C SER A 55 -2.75 -9.21 0.86
N VAL A 56 -2.87 -9.76 2.07
CA VAL A 56 -2.72 -11.19 2.34
C VAL A 56 -3.98 -11.67 3.06
N ASP A 57 -4.54 -12.80 2.63
CA ASP A 57 -5.67 -13.44 3.29
C ASP A 57 -5.25 -14.31 4.48
N SER A 58 -6.20 -14.90 5.21
CA SER A 58 -5.95 -15.73 6.40
C SER A 58 -5.17 -17.02 6.11
N LYS A 59 -4.95 -17.37 4.83
CA LYS A 59 -4.21 -18.56 4.37
C LYS A 59 -2.86 -18.20 3.74
N ASP A 60 -2.40 -16.96 3.94
CA ASP A 60 -1.21 -16.41 3.31
C ASP A 60 -1.28 -16.38 1.76
N ASN A 61 -2.48 -16.35 1.14
CA ASN A 61 -2.58 -16.05 -0.27
C ASN A 61 -2.43 -14.53 -0.47
N VAL A 62 -1.66 -14.18 -1.50
CA VAL A 62 -1.27 -12.81 -1.80
C VAL A 62 -2.12 -12.26 -2.93
N TYR A 63 -2.87 -11.24 -2.63
CA TYR A 63 -3.71 -10.53 -3.59
C TYR A 63 -3.00 -9.27 -4.05
N VAL A 64 -2.75 -9.16 -5.35
CA VAL A 64 -2.11 -7.99 -5.97
C VAL A 64 -3.17 -7.21 -6.73
N PHE A 65 -3.33 -5.93 -6.40
CA PHE A 65 -4.20 -5.01 -7.12
C PHE A 65 -3.35 -4.13 -8.06
N CYS A 66 -3.65 -4.17 -9.35
CA CYS A 66 -2.83 -3.51 -10.35
C CYS A 66 -3.64 -2.76 -11.41
N ARG A 67 -3.00 -1.79 -12.06
CA ARG A 67 -3.60 -0.96 -13.13
C ARG A 67 -3.55 -1.62 -14.51
N GLY A 68 -3.36 -2.94 -14.54
CA GLY A 68 -3.35 -3.74 -15.77
C GLY A 68 -4.75 -4.13 -16.25
N PRO A 69 -4.83 -4.86 -17.38
CA PRO A 69 -6.10 -5.37 -17.91
C PRO A 69 -6.82 -6.32 -16.94
N ILE A 70 -6.08 -7.05 -16.12
CA ILE A 70 -6.59 -7.94 -15.09
C ILE A 70 -6.18 -7.34 -13.75
N PRO A 71 -7.08 -6.61 -13.06
CA PRO A 71 -6.69 -5.81 -11.91
C PRO A 71 -6.40 -6.61 -10.65
N VAL A 72 -7.07 -7.73 -10.41
CA VAL A 72 -6.80 -8.56 -9.22
C VAL A 72 -6.15 -9.86 -9.66
N MET A 73 -4.96 -10.13 -9.12
CA MET A 73 -4.22 -11.39 -9.31
C MET A 73 -3.89 -11.99 -7.95
N ILE A 74 -4.08 -13.30 -7.83
CA ILE A 74 -3.96 -14.03 -6.56
C ILE A 74 -2.88 -15.09 -6.70
N PHE A 75 -1.98 -15.14 -5.72
CA PHE A 75 -0.87 -16.10 -5.65
C PHE A 75 -0.88 -16.79 -4.28
N ASN A 76 -0.29 -17.97 -4.18
CA ASN A 76 0.06 -18.49 -2.86
C ASN A 76 1.36 -17.84 -2.34
N SER A 77 1.75 -18.12 -1.10
CA SER A 77 2.98 -17.58 -0.48
C SER A 77 4.28 -17.94 -1.25
N ASP A 78 4.29 -19.04 -2.03
CA ASP A 78 5.43 -19.42 -2.88
C ASP A 78 5.46 -18.69 -4.23
N GLY A 79 4.47 -17.82 -4.52
CA GLY A 79 4.35 -17.08 -5.78
C GLY A 79 3.68 -17.82 -6.91
N LYS A 80 3.10 -19.00 -6.65
CA LYS A 80 2.33 -19.72 -7.66
C LYS A 80 1.00 -19.04 -7.90
N PHE A 81 0.68 -18.73 -9.16
CA PHE A 81 -0.60 -18.16 -9.56
C PHE A 81 -1.77 -19.09 -9.20
N LEU A 82 -2.80 -18.54 -8.58
CA LEU A 82 -4.02 -19.25 -8.18
C LEU A 82 -5.24 -18.84 -8.99
N ASN A 83 -5.51 -17.52 -9.09
CA ASN A 83 -6.70 -16.99 -9.72
C ASN A 83 -6.51 -15.51 -10.12
N SER A 84 -7.43 -15.00 -10.93
CA SER A 84 -7.54 -13.57 -11.25
C SER A 84 -8.95 -13.20 -11.66
N TRP A 85 -9.33 -11.92 -11.45
CA TRP A 85 -10.65 -11.40 -11.80
C TRP A 85 -10.68 -9.87 -11.87
N GLY A 86 -11.82 -9.29 -12.24
CA GLY A 86 -12.10 -7.85 -12.24
C GLY A 86 -11.79 -7.13 -13.55
N GLU A 87 -11.59 -7.87 -14.68
CA GLU A 87 -11.30 -7.26 -15.99
C GLU A 87 -12.35 -6.24 -16.41
N GLY A 88 -11.91 -4.99 -16.68
CA GLY A 88 -12.78 -3.89 -17.11
C GLY A 88 -13.68 -3.31 -16.03
N GLU A 89 -13.54 -3.70 -14.76
CA GLU A 89 -14.47 -3.29 -13.69
C GLU A 89 -14.04 -2.03 -12.95
N PHE A 90 -12.76 -1.67 -12.98
CA PHE A 90 -12.18 -0.54 -12.23
C PHE A 90 -11.67 0.56 -13.17
N PHE A 91 -11.78 1.82 -12.72
CA PHE A 91 -11.22 2.98 -13.44
C PHE A 91 -9.73 3.16 -13.14
N ARG A 92 -9.35 3.20 -11.85
CA ARG A 92 -7.96 3.27 -11.41
C ARG A 92 -7.77 2.55 -10.08
N PRO A 93 -7.37 1.28 -10.12
CA PRO A 93 -6.99 0.51 -8.92
C PRO A 93 -6.02 1.26 -8.01
N HIS A 94 -6.28 1.28 -6.69
CA HIS A 94 -5.44 1.95 -5.72
C HIS A 94 -5.12 1.10 -4.50
N GLY A 95 -6.01 0.97 -3.53
CA GLY A 95 -5.82 0.21 -2.29
C GLY A 95 -6.53 -1.15 -2.32
N ILE A 96 -6.03 -2.10 -1.54
CA ILE A 96 -6.66 -3.41 -1.30
C ILE A 96 -6.49 -3.83 0.15
N ALA A 97 -7.55 -4.31 0.79
CA ALA A 97 -7.53 -4.84 2.15
C ALA A 97 -8.39 -6.10 2.28
N HIS A 98 -8.21 -6.85 3.35
CA HIS A 98 -9.05 -7.99 3.72
C HIS A 98 -9.72 -7.77 5.07
N ASP A 99 -10.91 -8.35 5.25
CA ASP A 99 -11.48 -8.56 6.56
C ASP A 99 -11.15 -9.97 7.09
N LYS A 100 -11.56 -10.27 8.32
CA LYS A 100 -11.28 -11.56 8.96
C LYS A 100 -12.03 -12.75 8.34
N GLU A 101 -13.03 -12.50 7.51
CA GLU A 101 -13.76 -13.49 6.72
C GLU A 101 -13.16 -13.71 5.33
N ASP A 102 -11.97 -13.14 5.05
CA ASP A 102 -11.30 -13.14 3.75
C ASP A 102 -12.09 -12.44 2.62
N ASN A 103 -13.02 -11.53 2.96
CA ASN A 103 -13.59 -10.66 1.95
C ASN A 103 -12.60 -9.55 1.60
N VAL A 104 -12.63 -9.13 0.34
CA VAL A 104 -11.68 -8.19 -0.25
C VAL A 104 -12.31 -6.81 -0.38
N TYR A 105 -11.66 -5.79 0.14
CA TYR A 105 -12.01 -4.38 -0.05
C TYR A 105 -11.10 -3.79 -1.11
N LEU A 106 -11.69 -3.26 -2.17
CA LEU A 106 -10.99 -2.72 -3.34
C LEU A 106 -11.31 -1.25 -3.50
N ILE A 107 -10.28 -0.44 -3.44
CA ILE A 107 -10.40 1.01 -3.53
C ILE A 107 -10.08 1.44 -4.96
N ASP A 108 -11.07 2.00 -5.64
CA ASP A 108 -10.93 2.61 -6.98
C ASP A 108 -10.97 4.12 -6.82
N ASP A 109 -9.81 4.76 -6.86
CA ASP A 109 -9.73 6.19 -6.58
C ASP A 109 -10.47 7.05 -7.62
N GLN A 110 -10.31 6.78 -8.91
CA GLN A 110 -11.05 7.48 -9.97
C GLN A 110 -12.50 6.97 -10.13
N GLY A 111 -12.79 5.80 -9.58
CA GLY A 111 -14.15 5.32 -9.41
C GLY A 111 -14.89 6.01 -8.27
N HIS A 112 -14.18 6.71 -7.38
CA HIS A 112 -14.72 7.35 -6.17
C HIS A 112 -15.51 6.37 -5.30
N MET A 113 -15.00 5.13 -5.18
CA MET A 113 -15.73 4.05 -4.54
C MET A 113 -14.80 3.08 -3.82
N VAL A 114 -15.38 2.35 -2.86
CA VAL A 114 -14.81 1.15 -2.25
C VAL A 114 -15.80 0.01 -2.45
N GLU A 115 -15.33 -1.12 -2.97
CA GLU A 115 -16.12 -2.33 -3.13
C GLU A 115 -15.68 -3.40 -2.15
N LYS A 116 -16.63 -3.99 -1.41
CA LYS A 116 -16.44 -5.25 -0.70
C LYS A 116 -16.86 -6.39 -1.61
N ARG A 117 -15.95 -7.36 -1.80
CA ARG A 117 -16.19 -8.56 -2.61
C ARG A 117 -15.82 -9.81 -1.83
N ASP A 118 -16.41 -10.95 -2.18
CA ASP A 118 -15.94 -12.23 -1.67
C ASP A 118 -14.60 -12.63 -2.35
N ASN A 119 -13.98 -13.70 -1.90
CA ASN A 119 -12.72 -14.21 -2.43
C ASN A 119 -12.80 -14.75 -3.88
N ASN A 120 -14.02 -14.88 -4.44
CA ASN A 120 -14.26 -15.22 -5.84
C ASN A 120 -14.47 -13.99 -6.72
N GLY A 121 -14.47 -12.78 -6.13
CA GLY A 121 -14.71 -11.52 -6.82
C GLY A 121 -16.16 -11.11 -6.95
N ASN A 122 -17.12 -11.81 -6.32
CA ASN A 122 -18.53 -11.41 -6.34
C ASN A 122 -18.73 -10.17 -5.44
N LEU A 123 -19.39 -9.15 -5.99
CA LEU A 123 -19.70 -7.91 -5.26
C LEU A 123 -20.69 -8.21 -4.12
N LEU A 124 -20.33 -7.84 -2.90
CA LEU A 124 -21.17 -7.90 -1.71
C LEU A 124 -21.86 -6.57 -1.47
N PHE A 125 -21.10 -5.48 -1.40
CA PHE A 125 -21.65 -4.13 -1.40
C PHE A 125 -20.62 -3.11 -1.93
N ARG A 126 -21.08 -1.86 -2.12
CA ARG A 126 -20.25 -0.74 -2.54
C ARG A 126 -20.53 0.48 -1.68
N LEU A 127 -19.46 1.16 -1.26
CA LEU A 127 -19.49 2.50 -0.67
C LEU A 127 -19.15 3.52 -1.75
N GLY A 128 -19.86 4.63 -1.76
CA GLY A 128 -19.80 5.61 -2.85
C GLY A 128 -20.60 5.20 -4.09
N GLU A 129 -20.65 6.09 -5.07
CA GLU A 129 -21.35 5.86 -6.36
C GLU A 129 -20.31 5.85 -7.48
N LYS A 130 -20.24 4.74 -8.23
CA LYS A 130 -19.23 4.52 -9.28
C LYS A 130 -19.16 5.67 -10.27
N GLY A 131 -17.97 6.32 -10.33
CA GLY A 131 -17.69 7.43 -11.24
C GLY A 131 -18.26 8.78 -10.80
N LYS A 132 -18.77 8.90 -9.56
CA LYS A 132 -19.34 10.15 -9.05
C LYS A 132 -18.59 10.61 -7.80
N SER A 133 -17.84 11.69 -7.95
CA SER A 133 -17.11 12.31 -6.83
C SER A 133 -18.00 13.25 -6.02
N SER A 134 -17.72 13.37 -4.73
CA SER A 134 -18.11 14.54 -3.94
C SER A 134 -17.36 15.79 -4.43
N GLN A 135 -17.73 16.96 -3.96
CA GLN A 135 -16.96 18.17 -4.21
C GLN A 135 -15.59 18.07 -3.53
N ARG A 136 -14.53 18.51 -4.22
CA ARG A 136 -13.17 18.52 -3.67
C ARG A 136 -13.13 19.25 -2.33
N GLN A 137 -12.51 18.63 -1.31
CA GLN A 137 -12.36 19.14 0.05
C GLN A 137 -13.67 19.48 0.77
N SER A 138 -14.81 18.90 0.35
CA SER A 138 -16.10 19.12 1.00
C SER A 138 -16.24 18.40 2.36
N GLY A 139 -15.50 17.31 2.52
CA GLY A 139 -15.70 16.38 3.64
C GLY A 139 -16.77 15.32 3.41
N ASP A 140 -17.50 15.39 2.28
CA ASP A 140 -18.47 14.36 1.88
C ASP A 140 -17.76 13.12 1.30
N ILE A 141 -18.46 12.01 1.20
CA ILE A 141 -17.98 10.71 0.74
C ILE A 141 -18.16 10.60 -0.79
N PHE A 142 -17.20 10.24 -1.55
CA PHE A 142 -15.73 10.22 -1.58
C PHE A 142 -15.23 11.21 -2.64
N ASN A 143 -13.94 11.67 -2.51
CA ASN A 143 -13.26 12.32 -3.62
C ASN A 143 -11.84 11.77 -3.78
N LEU A 144 -11.70 10.72 -4.60
CA LEU A 144 -10.46 9.98 -4.84
C LEU A 144 -9.93 9.26 -3.57
N PRO A 145 -10.70 8.30 -3.00
CA PRO A 145 -10.27 7.50 -1.84
C PRO A 145 -9.01 6.71 -2.18
N THR A 146 -8.18 6.43 -1.17
CA THR A 146 -6.84 5.88 -1.38
C THR A 146 -6.68 4.49 -0.81
N ASP A 147 -7.12 4.23 0.43
CA ASP A 147 -6.96 2.91 1.05
C ASP A 147 -8.03 2.66 2.12
N ALA A 148 -8.06 1.41 2.63
CA ALA A 148 -8.96 1.02 3.70
C ALA A 148 -8.30 0.03 4.66
N VAL A 149 -8.78 0.02 5.91
CA VAL A 149 -8.52 -1.04 6.89
C VAL A 149 -9.81 -1.41 7.60
N VAL A 150 -9.96 -2.69 7.95
CA VAL A 150 -11.15 -3.22 8.61
C VAL A 150 -10.80 -3.70 10.01
N ASP A 151 -11.57 -3.27 11.00
CA ASP A 151 -11.42 -3.75 12.37
C ASP A 151 -11.87 -5.22 12.47
N PRO A 152 -10.98 -6.16 12.81
CA PRO A 152 -11.32 -7.59 12.84
C PRO A 152 -12.33 -7.97 13.93
N ASP A 153 -12.55 -7.11 14.94
CA ASP A 153 -13.44 -7.44 16.07
C ASP A 153 -14.89 -7.10 15.79
N ASN A 154 -15.16 -5.94 15.19
CA ASN A 154 -16.51 -5.43 14.96
C ASN A 154 -16.86 -5.21 13.48
N GLY A 155 -15.87 -5.29 12.58
CA GLY A 155 -16.06 -5.07 11.14
C GLY A 155 -16.16 -3.60 10.73
N ASP A 156 -15.85 -2.64 11.62
CA ASP A 156 -15.79 -1.22 11.25
C ASP A 156 -14.73 -1.00 10.17
N ILE A 157 -15.07 -0.16 9.19
CA ILE A 157 -14.25 0.10 8.02
C ILE A 157 -13.74 1.53 8.09
N TYR A 158 -12.43 1.70 8.05
CA TYR A 158 -11.78 3.02 8.01
C TYR A 158 -11.17 3.24 6.63
N ILE A 159 -11.49 4.36 5.99
CA ILE A 159 -11.11 4.66 4.62
C ILE A 159 -10.40 6.01 4.58
N SER A 160 -9.17 6.04 4.07
CA SER A 160 -8.49 7.28 3.74
C SER A 160 -9.01 7.82 2.40
N ASP A 161 -9.47 9.08 2.38
CA ASP A 161 -9.95 9.78 1.19
C ASP A 161 -9.02 10.96 0.90
N GLY A 162 -7.87 10.63 0.30
CA GLY A 162 -6.70 11.48 0.36
C GLY A 162 -6.50 12.42 -0.81
N TYR A 163 -6.69 11.98 -2.07
CA TYR A 163 -6.30 12.80 -3.22
C TYR A 163 -7.19 14.04 -3.42
N GLY A 164 -8.43 13.97 -2.99
CA GLY A 164 -9.37 15.07 -3.22
C GLY A 164 -10.08 15.61 -1.98
N ASN A 165 -9.93 14.96 -0.82
CA ASN A 165 -10.80 15.28 0.32
C ASN A 165 -10.08 15.52 1.66
N SER A 166 -8.84 15.04 1.86
CA SER A 166 -8.08 15.17 3.12
C SER A 166 -8.85 14.67 4.34
N ARG A 167 -9.47 13.50 4.23
CA ARG A 167 -10.36 12.90 5.23
C ARG A 167 -10.01 11.45 5.52
N VAL A 168 -10.45 10.99 6.69
CA VAL A 168 -10.68 9.58 6.97
C VAL A 168 -12.17 9.42 7.28
N HIS A 169 -12.81 8.41 6.69
CA HIS A 169 -14.20 8.06 6.91
C HIS A 169 -14.32 6.74 7.65
N LYS A 170 -15.20 6.65 8.63
CA LYS A 170 -15.54 5.43 9.35
C LYS A 170 -16.95 4.98 8.98
N PHE A 171 -17.08 3.69 8.64
CA PHE A 171 -18.35 3.02 8.37
C PHE A 171 -18.48 1.81 9.31
N ASN A 172 -19.70 1.36 9.57
CA ASN A 172 -19.93 0.08 10.22
C ASN A 172 -19.76 -1.09 9.23
N SER A 173 -19.86 -2.32 9.72
CA SER A 173 -19.77 -3.55 8.91
C SER A 173 -20.80 -3.66 7.79
N ASP A 174 -21.95 -2.98 7.92
CA ASP A 174 -23.05 -2.96 6.95
C ASP A 174 -22.87 -1.87 5.89
N GLY A 175 -21.85 -0.99 6.06
CA GLY A 175 -21.55 0.11 5.15
C GLY A 175 -22.28 1.42 5.49
N ASP A 176 -22.89 1.54 6.66
CA ASP A 176 -23.45 2.81 7.11
C ASP A 176 -22.36 3.73 7.62
N HIS A 177 -22.38 4.98 7.17
CA HIS A 177 -21.41 5.99 7.62
C HIS A 177 -21.61 6.35 9.09
N ILE A 178 -20.54 6.32 9.89
CA ILE A 178 -20.55 6.64 11.32
C ILE A 178 -20.03 8.04 11.55
N LEU A 179 -18.80 8.33 11.13
CA LEU A 179 -18.13 9.62 11.32
C LEU A 179 -17.01 9.84 10.30
N SER A 180 -16.55 11.08 10.22
CA SER A 180 -15.36 11.44 9.44
C SER A 180 -14.52 12.44 10.23
N TRP A 181 -13.20 12.39 10.02
CA TRP A 181 -12.29 13.35 10.63
C TRP A 181 -11.21 13.81 9.67
N GLY A 182 -10.48 14.84 10.06
CA GLY A 182 -9.47 15.48 9.25
C GLY A 182 -10.04 16.66 8.46
N GLU A 183 -9.15 17.48 7.96
CA GLU A 183 -9.38 18.59 7.04
C GLU A 183 -8.03 18.96 6.39
N PRO A 184 -8.01 19.74 5.29
CA PRO A 184 -6.75 20.16 4.67
C PRO A 184 -5.89 20.97 5.64
N GLY A 185 -4.62 20.61 5.77
CA GLY A 185 -3.66 21.36 6.58
C GLY A 185 -2.51 20.52 7.11
N SER A 186 -1.66 21.14 7.94
CA SER A 186 -0.47 20.54 8.54
C SER A 186 -0.51 20.45 10.09
N ASP A 187 -1.50 21.06 10.74
CA ASP A 187 -1.67 20.90 12.19
C ASP A 187 -1.99 19.45 12.57
N PRO A 188 -1.80 19.01 13.81
CA PRO A 188 -2.27 17.72 14.29
C PRO A 188 -3.75 17.50 13.99
N GLY A 189 -4.11 16.34 13.44
CA GLY A 189 -5.47 15.99 13.03
C GLY A 189 -5.89 16.52 11.66
N LYS A 190 -5.09 17.39 11.02
CA LYS A 190 -5.29 17.81 9.63
C LYS A 190 -4.39 17.01 8.68
N PHE A 191 -4.75 16.93 7.40
CA PHE A 191 -4.05 16.12 6.42
C PHE A 191 -3.62 16.93 5.18
N SER A 192 -2.49 16.51 4.65
CA SER A 192 -2.09 16.82 3.28
C SER A 192 -1.85 15.51 2.53
N LEU A 193 -2.95 14.98 1.99
CA LEU A 193 -3.00 13.70 1.29
C LEU A 193 -2.80 12.47 2.22
N PRO A 194 -3.82 12.10 3.06
CA PRO A 194 -3.83 10.80 3.74
C PRO A 194 -3.88 9.69 2.70
N HIS A 195 -2.75 8.99 2.53
CA HIS A 195 -2.56 8.12 1.36
C HIS A 195 -2.83 6.65 1.66
N ASN A 196 -2.60 6.23 2.90
CA ASN A 196 -2.77 4.84 3.31
C ASN A 196 -3.12 4.78 4.79
N ILE A 197 -3.70 3.67 5.25
CA ILE A 197 -4.25 3.54 6.59
C ILE A 197 -4.05 2.14 7.14
N ALA A 198 -3.69 2.02 8.43
CA ALA A 198 -3.55 0.75 9.13
C ALA A 198 -4.19 0.80 10.52
N LEU A 199 -4.44 -0.37 11.09
CA LEU A 199 -5.01 -0.55 12.42
C LEU A 199 -4.10 -1.47 13.25
N THR A 200 -3.78 -1.06 14.47
CA THR A 200 -3.06 -1.89 15.45
C THR A 200 -4.03 -2.75 16.27
N SER A 201 -3.50 -3.79 16.92
CA SER A 201 -4.30 -4.67 17.78
C SER A 201 -4.88 -3.93 19.00
N ASP A 202 -4.20 -2.89 19.49
CA ASP A 202 -4.67 -2.01 20.56
C ASP A 202 -5.59 -0.87 20.08
N LYS A 203 -6.11 -0.98 18.83
CA LYS A 203 -7.14 -0.08 18.26
C LYS A 203 -6.67 1.34 18.00
N ARG A 204 -5.42 1.50 17.60
CA ARG A 204 -4.92 2.76 17.04
C ARG A 204 -4.99 2.74 15.52
N ILE A 205 -5.54 3.82 14.96
CA ILE A 205 -5.56 4.07 13.51
C ILE A 205 -4.30 4.84 13.15
N ILE A 206 -3.51 4.29 12.23
CA ILE A 206 -2.28 4.91 11.71
C ILE A 206 -2.54 5.38 10.29
N VAL A 207 -2.36 6.68 10.03
CA VAL A 207 -2.58 7.29 8.72
C VAL A 207 -1.27 7.80 8.15
N ALA A 208 -0.93 7.37 6.94
CA ALA A 208 0.19 7.91 6.18
C ALA A 208 -0.19 9.27 5.58
N ASP A 209 0.14 10.36 6.27
CA ASP A 209 -0.11 11.74 5.86
C ASP A 209 1.04 12.22 4.93
N ARG A 210 0.98 11.75 3.68
CA ARG A 210 2.07 11.69 2.73
C ARG A 210 2.77 13.02 2.49
N GLU A 211 2.03 14.08 2.14
CA GLU A 211 2.62 15.38 1.81
C GLU A 211 2.97 16.22 3.05
N ASN A 212 2.59 15.77 4.24
CA ASN A 212 3.06 16.31 5.51
C ASN A 212 4.27 15.54 6.08
N PHE A 213 4.77 14.52 5.38
CA PHE A 213 5.95 13.74 5.75
C PHE A 213 5.86 13.13 7.15
N ARG A 214 4.71 12.53 7.47
CA ARG A 214 4.44 11.95 8.78
C ARG A 214 3.46 10.78 8.73
N LEU A 215 3.51 9.96 9.77
CA LEU A 215 2.37 9.16 10.20
C LEU A 215 1.62 9.95 11.27
N GLN A 216 0.31 9.91 11.27
CA GLN A 216 -0.51 10.37 12.38
C GLN A 216 -1.25 9.20 13.00
N ILE A 217 -1.34 9.19 14.32
CA ILE A 217 -1.96 8.14 15.12
C ILE A 217 -3.24 8.71 15.76
N PHE A 218 -4.34 7.97 15.63
CA PHE A 218 -5.65 8.31 16.15
C PHE A 218 -6.24 7.15 16.94
N ASP A 219 -7.22 7.41 17.79
CA ASP A 219 -8.12 6.37 18.27
C ASP A 219 -9.21 6.04 17.22
N CYS A 220 -10.05 5.07 17.52
CA CYS A 220 -11.13 4.64 16.62
C CYS A 220 -12.27 5.67 16.46
N ASP A 221 -12.28 6.74 17.24
CA ASP A 221 -13.23 7.86 17.16
C ASP A 221 -12.61 9.08 16.43
N GLY A 222 -11.39 8.93 15.91
CA GLY A 222 -10.69 9.97 15.14
C GLY A 222 -10.02 11.03 15.99
N ASN A 223 -9.87 10.83 17.32
CA ASN A 223 -9.13 11.74 18.18
C ASN A 223 -7.63 11.53 17.96
N PHE A 224 -6.90 12.64 17.73
CA PHE A 224 -5.45 12.63 17.55
C PHE A 224 -4.74 12.17 18.83
N ILE A 225 -3.78 11.25 18.69
CA ILE A 225 -2.96 10.72 19.78
C ILE A 225 -1.51 11.19 19.65
N ASP A 226 -0.88 10.93 18.48
CA ASP A 226 0.54 11.17 18.27
C ASP A 226 0.86 11.33 16.77
N GLN A 227 2.09 11.73 16.46
CA GLN A 227 2.62 11.75 15.10
C GLN A 227 4.10 11.45 15.04
N TRP A 228 4.55 10.76 13.99
CA TRP A 228 5.94 10.43 13.76
C TRP A 228 6.39 10.94 12.40
N HIS A 229 7.57 11.58 12.35
CA HIS A 229 8.14 12.01 11.09
C HIS A 229 8.60 10.82 10.26
N VAL A 230 8.16 10.75 9.01
CA VAL A 230 8.54 9.73 8.02
C VAL A 230 8.66 10.39 6.66
N HIS A 231 9.72 10.06 5.91
CA HIS A 231 9.89 10.68 4.60
C HIS A 231 8.88 10.13 3.58
N HIS A 232 7.94 10.97 3.15
CA HIS A 232 6.99 10.72 2.06
C HIS A 232 6.30 9.34 2.11
N PRO A 233 5.58 9.02 3.22
CA PRO A 233 5.01 7.69 3.43
C PRO A 233 3.89 7.40 2.42
N MET A 234 4.07 6.36 1.60
CA MET A 234 3.11 5.92 0.58
C MET A 234 2.17 4.85 1.11
N SER A 235 2.68 3.96 1.94
CA SER A 235 1.92 2.84 2.50
C SER A 235 2.28 2.60 3.95
N VAL A 236 1.34 2.03 4.69
CA VAL A 236 1.53 1.60 6.07
C VAL A 236 0.75 0.31 6.31
N THR A 237 1.35 -0.64 7.01
CA THR A 237 0.68 -1.86 7.50
C THR A 237 1.27 -2.28 8.82
N THR A 238 0.65 -3.22 9.51
CA THR A 238 1.12 -3.79 10.77
C THR A 238 1.31 -5.29 10.66
N ASP A 239 2.24 -5.85 11.44
CA ASP A 239 2.35 -7.29 11.67
C ASP A 239 1.59 -7.70 12.94
N ASN A 240 1.66 -9.00 13.29
CA ASN A 240 1.00 -9.56 14.46
C ASN A 240 1.59 -9.07 15.82
N ASP A 241 2.77 -8.47 15.80
CA ASP A 241 3.43 -7.86 16.97
C ASP A 241 3.23 -6.34 17.03
N ASP A 242 2.33 -5.80 16.18
CA ASP A 242 2.08 -4.36 15.98
C ASP A 242 3.33 -3.57 15.54
N ASN A 243 4.33 -4.20 14.95
CA ASN A 243 5.37 -3.45 14.25
C ASN A 243 4.76 -2.80 13.00
N ILE A 244 5.16 -1.56 12.73
CA ILE A 244 4.57 -0.74 11.68
C ILE A 244 5.56 -0.68 10.50
N PHE A 245 5.12 -1.16 9.34
CA PHE A 245 5.87 -1.19 8.09
C PHE A 245 5.44 -0.05 7.20
N VAL A 246 6.37 0.80 6.79
CA VAL A 246 6.09 2.01 6.00
C VAL A 246 6.88 1.99 4.71
N GLY A 247 6.18 2.05 3.58
CA GLY A 247 6.80 2.28 2.27
C GLY A 247 7.03 3.77 2.06
N GLU A 248 8.27 4.16 1.87
CA GLU A 248 8.65 5.55 1.64
C GLU A 248 8.94 5.79 0.16
N MET A 249 8.28 6.75 -0.46
CA MET A 249 8.60 7.19 -1.82
C MET A 249 9.89 8.02 -1.82
N GLY A 250 10.61 7.96 -2.93
CA GLY A 250 11.82 8.76 -3.11
C GLY A 250 11.57 10.27 -3.14
N PRO A 251 12.65 11.05 -3.03
CA PRO A 251 12.57 12.50 -2.99
C PRO A 251 12.05 13.07 -4.31
N PRO A 252 11.51 14.30 -4.30
CA PRO A 252 11.16 15.01 -5.53
C PRO A 252 12.40 15.23 -6.41
N PRO A 253 12.25 15.48 -7.73
CA PRO A 253 13.37 15.62 -8.67
C PRO A 253 14.47 16.60 -8.23
N VAL A 254 14.11 17.66 -7.49
CA VAL A 254 15.07 18.64 -6.96
C VAL A 254 16.06 18.04 -5.95
N GLN A 255 15.76 16.89 -5.38
CA GLN A 255 16.59 16.14 -4.43
C GLN A 255 17.05 14.79 -5.00
N GLU A 256 16.91 14.59 -6.31
CA GLU A 256 17.33 13.34 -6.94
C GLU A 256 18.81 13.05 -6.70
N GLY A 257 19.13 11.80 -6.38
CA GLY A 257 20.49 11.38 -6.06
C GLY A 257 20.94 11.63 -4.61
N VAL A 258 20.08 12.18 -3.75
CA VAL A 258 20.35 12.24 -2.31
C VAL A 258 20.21 10.83 -1.73
N GLU A 259 21.32 10.33 -1.15
CA GLU A 259 21.37 8.99 -0.57
C GLU A 259 20.48 8.88 0.68
N ASN A 260 19.87 7.71 0.88
CA ASN A 260 19.06 7.34 2.05
C ASN A 260 17.82 8.23 2.28
N LEU A 261 17.30 8.85 1.22
CA LEU A 261 16.11 9.68 1.29
C LEU A 261 14.94 8.99 0.55
N GLY A 262 14.11 8.26 1.29
CA GLY A 262 13.01 7.47 0.73
C GLY A 262 13.46 6.26 -0.09
N ASN A 263 12.57 5.73 -0.94
CA ASN A 263 12.76 4.52 -1.72
C ASN A 263 13.16 3.30 -0.85
N CYS A 264 12.51 3.18 0.30
CA CYS A 264 12.79 2.12 1.27
C CYS A 264 11.51 1.67 1.98
N VAL A 265 11.64 0.59 2.73
CA VAL A 265 10.66 0.18 3.74
C VAL A 265 11.26 0.43 5.11
N THR A 266 10.62 1.28 5.91
CA THR A 266 11.02 1.52 7.31
C THR A 266 10.11 0.76 8.24
N ILE A 267 10.67 0.03 9.20
CA ILE A 267 9.96 -0.72 10.22
C ILE A 267 10.10 0.01 11.54
N PHE A 268 8.96 0.32 12.16
CA PHE A 268 8.88 0.92 13.49
C PHE A 268 8.36 -0.08 14.51
N SER A 269 8.81 0.07 15.75
CA SER A 269 8.15 -0.57 16.90
C SER A 269 6.76 0.04 17.14
N PRO A 270 5.89 -0.61 17.95
CA PRO A 270 4.61 -0.04 18.35
C PRO A 270 4.71 1.31 19.08
N LYS A 271 5.93 1.70 19.50
CA LYS A 271 6.23 2.98 20.18
C LYS A 271 6.82 4.05 19.25
N GLY A 272 6.95 3.76 17.96
CA GLY A 272 7.53 4.70 16.98
C GLY A 272 9.06 4.72 16.91
N GLU A 273 9.74 3.75 17.51
CA GLU A 273 11.19 3.62 17.38
C GLU A 273 11.52 2.87 16.07
N ILE A 274 12.47 3.37 15.29
CA ILE A 274 12.91 2.69 14.07
C ILE A 274 13.67 1.41 14.45
N ILE A 275 13.14 0.26 14.02
CA ILE A 275 13.75 -1.06 14.19
C ILE A 275 14.73 -1.33 13.04
N GLU A 276 14.27 -1.11 11.79
CA GLU A 276 15.06 -1.42 10.60
C GLU A 276 14.63 -0.55 9.42
N LYS A 277 15.58 -0.29 8.50
CA LYS A 277 15.30 0.25 7.16
C LYS A 277 15.80 -0.74 6.12
N ILE A 278 14.92 -1.11 5.19
CA ILE A 278 15.19 -2.05 4.10
C ILE A 278 15.20 -1.27 2.80
N GLY A 279 16.27 -1.41 2.04
CA GLY A 279 16.47 -0.73 0.77
C GLY A 279 17.93 -0.29 0.62
N ASP A 280 18.39 -0.17 -0.62
CA ASP A 280 19.69 0.41 -0.92
C ASP A 280 19.62 1.94 -0.85
N LYS A 281 20.79 2.58 -0.78
CA LYS A 281 20.92 4.04 -0.71
C LYS A 281 20.27 4.81 -1.85
N LEU A 282 20.18 4.18 -3.03
CA LEU A 282 19.64 4.80 -4.25
C LEU A 282 18.53 3.91 -4.82
N PRO A 283 17.52 4.51 -5.49
CA PRO A 283 16.45 3.78 -6.13
C PRO A 283 16.96 2.93 -7.29
N GLY A 284 16.25 1.85 -7.61
CA GLY A 284 16.59 1.01 -8.73
C GLY A 284 15.77 -0.26 -8.84
N ALA A 285 16.13 -1.10 -9.82
CA ALA A 285 15.47 -2.36 -10.10
C ALA A 285 16.24 -3.60 -9.59
N GLU A 286 17.44 -3.40 -9.04
CA GLU A 286 18.24 -4.49 -8.48
C GLU A 286 17.59 -5.05 -7.18
N PRO A 287 17.93 -6.29 -6.78
CA PRO A 287 17.50 -6.80 -5.49
C PRO A 287 17.84 -5.82 -4.36
N ASN A 288 16.94 -5.63 -3.42
CA ASN A 288 17.06 -4.67 -2.31
C ASN A 288 17.03 -3.18 -2.70
N GLN A 289 16.69 -2.85 -3.94
CA GLN A 289 16.39 -1.48 -4.34
C GLN A 289 14.88 -1.33 -4.54
N PHE A 290 14.34 -0.17 -4.25
CA PHE A 290 12.96 0.18 -4.53
C PHE A 290 12.91 1.42 -5.43
N VAL A 291 11.80 1.57 -6.16
CA VAL A 291 11.52 2.77 -6.97
C VAL A 291 10.43 3.60 -6.29
N ALA A 292 9.30 2.99 -6.04
CA ALA A 292 8.16 3.66 -5.40
C ALA A 292 7.29 2.63 -4.65
N PRO A 293 7.70 2.20 -3.44
CA PRO A 293 6.90 1.32 -2.59
C PRO A 293 5.54 1.96 -2.31
N HIS A 294 4.45 1.36 -2.81
CA HIS A 294 3.13 1.97 -2.78
C HIS A 294 2.10 1.17 -1.98
N GLY A 295 2.21 -0.14 -1.96
CA GLY A 295 1.42 -1.02 -1.11
C GLY A 295 2.33 -2.03 -0.40
N ILE A 296 2.04 -2.33 0.86
CA ILE A 296 2.79 -3.30 1.67
C ILE A 296 1.82 -4.23 2.38
N ALA A 297 2.16 -5.52 2.40
CA ALA A 297 1.52 -6.50 3.26
C ALA A 297 2.58 -7.37 3.93
N VAL A 298 2.23 -7.92 5.10
CA VAL A 298 3.06 -8.87 5.84
C VAL A 298 2.23 -10.13 6.08
N ASP A 299 2.78 -11.30 5.74
CA ASP A 299 2.10 -12.58 5.98
C ASP A 299 2.31 -13.11 7.41
N SER A 300 1.66 -14.22 7.74
CA SER A 300 1.74 -14.84 9.08
C SER A 300 3.16 -15.31 9.44
N GLN A 301 4.04 -15.46 8.46
CA GLN A 301 5.43 -15.88 8.63
C GLN A 301 6.41 -14.70 8.71
N GLY A 302 5.91 -13.47 8.57
CA GLY A 302 6.69 -12.24 8.55
C GLY A 302 7.37 -11.95 7.20
N SER A 303 6.91 -12.55 6.10
CA SER A 303 7.36 -12.16 4.76
C SER A 303 6.71 -10.84 4.35
N ILE A 304 7.50 -9.95 3.76
CA ILE A 304 7.04 -8.63 3.34
C ILE A 304 6.81 -8.63 1.83
N TYR A 305 5.62 -8.25 1.42
CA TYR A 305 5.23 -8.06 0.01
C TYR A 305 5.14 -6.57 -0.27
N VAL A 306 5.85 -6.10 -1.30
CA VAL A 306 5.88 -4.67 -1.67
C VAL A 306 5.41 -4.51 -3.11
N ALA A 307 4.27 -3.86 -3.28
CA ALA A 307 3.76 -3.44 -4.58
C ALA A 307 4.31 -2.05 -4.93
N GLU A 308 4.73 -1.84 -6.19
CA GLU A 308 5.36 -0.59 -6.60
C GLU A 308 4.64 0.07 -7.78
N VAL A 309 4.49 1.39 -7.70
CA VAL A 309 4.04 2.23 -8.81
C VAL A 309 5.24 2.74 -9.64
N ALA A 310 6.10 1.82 -10.00
CA ALA A 310 7.35 2.11 -10.68
C ALA A 310 7.12 2.70 -12.08
N TRP A 311 6.10 2.26 -12.81
CA TRP A 311 5.74 2.80 -14.12
C TRP A 311 5.34 4.28 -14.02
N THR A 312 4.34 4.60 -13.18
CA THR A 312 3.89 5.98 -12.97
C THR A 312 5.04 6.88 -12.51
N TYR A 313 5.88 6.40 -11.59
CA TYR A 313 7.00 7.16 -11.06
C TYR A 313 8.07 7.48 -12.12
N TRP A 314 8.47 6.50 -12.96
CA TRP A 314 9.46 6.71 -14.01
C TRP A 314 8.95 7.62 -15.13
N PHE A 315 7.70 7.42 -15.58
CA PHE A 315 7.14 8.18 -16.69
C PHE A 315 6.81 9.62 -16.30
N SER A 316 6.32 9.87 -15.08
CA SER A 316 6.05 11.23 -14.59
C SER A 316 7.31 12.11 -14.44
N ARG A 317 8.50 11.51 -14.54
CA ARG A 317 9.78 12.23 -14.46
C ARG A 317 10.47 12.43 -15.81
N GLN A 318 9.91 11.91 -16.89
CA GLN A 318 10.42 12.09 -18.26
C GLN A 318 9.74 13.23 -19.02
N GLU A 319 8.67 13.81 -18.47
CA GLU A 319 7.99 15.01 -18.95
C GLU A 319 8.52 16.28 -18.23
#